data_8d6172b7a30684de795ec5f02e99fc02
#
_entry.id   8d6172b7a30684de795ec5f02e99fc02
#
_cell.length_a   1.000
_cell.length_b   1.000
_cell.length_c   1.000
_cell.angle_alpha   90.00
_cell.angle_beta   90.00
_cell.angle_gamma   90.00
#
_symmetry.space_group_name_H-M   'P 1'
#
loop_
_entity.id
_entity.type
_entity.pdbx_description
1 polymer ?
#
loop_
_entity_poly.entity_id
_entity_poly.type
_entity_poly.pdbx_seq_one_letter_code
_entity_poly.pdbx_strand_id
1 'polypeptide(L)'
;MEEKLVHILNEMAEYLSISQMKKLQEVLLKNLSETEAHKTEVSNTEYLQMFLDAKKIEGCSERTLQYYRVTVEHLLCSISTSVRKMNTEEIRCYLSGYQRINGCGKVTVDNIRRNISSFFSWLEEEDYILKSPMRRIHKIKTKQQVKEIISDEAIEQLRDHCSCSRDLAMIDLLYSTGIRVGELVNLNIADVNFEARECVVFGKGDK
;
A
#
# COMPACT_ATOMS: atom_id res chain seq x y z
N MET A 1 22.75 20.82 -18.13
CA MET A 1 21.92 20.15 -19.14
C MET A 1 22.54 20.19 -20.53
N GLU A 2 23.05 21.30 -20.99
CA GLU A 2 23.72 21.46 -22.30
C GLU A 2 24.91 20.50 -22.51
N GLU A 3 25.75 20.30 -21.51
CA GLU A 3 26.87 19.37 -21.59
C GLU A 3 26.47 17.91 -21.86
N LYS A 4 25.36 17.44 -21.28
CA LYS A 4 24.84 16.10 -21.53
C LYS A 4 24.24 15.95 -22.92
N LEU A 5 23.58 17.00 -23.42
CA LEU A 5 23.02 17.04 -24.77
C LEU A 5 24.14 17.00 -25.83
N VAL A 6 25.20 17.80 -25.62
CA VAL A 6 26.38 17.79 -26.49
C VAL A 6 27.09 16.44 -26.47
N HIS A 7 27.19 15.81 -25.30
CA HIS A 7 27.80 14.49 -25.17
C HIS A 7 27.01 13.42 -25.97
N ILE A 8 25.68 13.37 -25.79
CA ILE A 8 24.81 12.46 -26.56
C ILE A 8 24.91 12.68 -28.07
N LEU A 9 24.89 13.94 -28.50
CA LEU A 9 25.01 14.26 -29.91
C LEU A 9 26.38 13.87 -30.49
N ASN A 10 27.44 14.06 -29.73
CA ASN A 10 28.77 13.63 -30.14
C ASN A 10 28.91 12.11 -30.25
N GLU A 11 28.38 11.34 -29.30
CA GLU A 11 28.40 9.88 -29.38
C GLU A 11 27.57 9.34 -30.55
N MET A 12 26.43 10.00 -30.85
CA MET A 12 25.56 9.57 -31.95
C MET A 12 26.06 10.02 -33.33
N ALA A 13 27.01 10.95 -33.39
CA ALA A 13 27.56 11.48 -34.64
C ALA A 13 28.27 10.42 -35.50
N GLU A 14 28.82 9.38 -34.86
CA GLU A 14 29.48 8.24 -35.54
C GLU A 14 28.49 7.28 -36.22
N TYR A 15 27.22 7.28 -35.80
CA TYR A 15 26.22 6.31 -36.22
C TYR A 15 25.12 6.90 -37.11
N LEU A 16 24.95 8.22 -37.11
CA LEU A 16 23.83 8.88 -37.78
C LEU A 16 24.28 9.80 -38.92
N SER A 17 23.51 9.84 -40.02
CA SER A 17 23.70 10.83 -41.09
C SER A 17 23.36 12.23 -40.62
N ILE A 18 23.87 13.24 -41.34
CA ILE A 18 23.67 14.68 -41.03
C ILE A 18 22.17 15.03 -40.92
N SER A 19 21.31 14.45 -41.77
CA SER A 19 19.86 14.66 -41.70
C SER A 19 19.19 14.05 -40.47
N GLN A 20 19.64 12.85 -40.07
CA GLN A 20 19.18 12.17 -38.87
C GLN A 20 19.66 12.87 -37.59
N MET A 21 20.90 13.38 -37.59
CA MET A 21 21.44 14.19 -36.51
C MET A 21 20.63 15.47 -36.27
N LYS A 22 20.25 16.21 -37.35
CA LYS A 22 19.39 17.39 -37.21
C LYS A 22 18.04 17.02 -36.59
N LYS A 23 17.44 15.94 -37.05
CA LYS A 23 16.16 15.49 -36.52
C LYS A 23 16.25 15.02 -35.05
N LEU A 24 17.32 14.33 -34.69
CA LEU A 24 17.61 13.94 -33.29
C LEU A 24 17.79 15.20 -32.41
N GLN A 25 18.54 16.21 -32.91
CA GLN A 25 18.74 17.46 -32.17
C GLN A 25 17.42 18.22 -31.97
N GLU A 26 16.55 18.31 -33.00
CA GLU A 26 15.23 18.93 -32.87
C GLU A 26 14.34 18.23 -31.87
N VAL A 27 14.31 16.89 -31.89
CA VAL A 27 13.53 16.09 -30.97
C VAL A 27 14.06 16.23 -29.53
N LEU A 28 15.37 16.21 -29.34
CA LEU A 28 15.97 16.39 -28.01
C LEU A 28 15.73 17.80 -27.47
N LEU A 29 15.91 18.84 -28.29
CA LEU A 29 15.63 20.22 -27.89
C LEU A 29 14.15 20.43 -27.55
N LYS A 30 13.23 19.90 -28.36
CA LYS A 30 11.80 19.98 -28.10
C LYS A 30 11.42 19.31 -26.80
N ASN A 31 11.84 18.06 -26.56
CA ASN A 31 11.49 17.32 -25.35
C ASN A 31 12.20 17.86 -24.09
N LEU A 32 13.41 18.41 -24.22
CA LEU A 32 14.14 18.99 -23.09
C LEU A 32 13.64 20.40 -22.75
N SER A 33 13.24 21.20 -23.74
CA SER A 33 12.66 22.52 -23.50
C SER A 33 11.22 22.47 -22.98
N GLU A 34 10.39 21.52 -23.43
CA GLU A 34 9.05 21.29 -22.88
C GLU A 34 9.12 20.78 -21.43
N THR A 35 10.21 20.14 -21.04
CA THR A 35 10.40 19.62 -19.67
C THR A 35 10.66 20.73 -18.64
N GLU A 36 11.14 21.91 -19.04
CA GLU A 36 11.40 23.05 -18.14
C GLU A 36 10.26 24.06 -18.03
N ALA A 37 9.37 24.13 -19.02
CA ALA A 37 8.37 25.21 -19.11
C ALA A 37 7.09 24.95 -18.29
N HIS A 38 6.79 23.72 -17.84
CA HIS A 38 5.54 23.39 -17.13
C HIS A 38 5.71 22.26 -16.09
N LYS A 39 6.70 22.32 -15.22
CA LYS A 39 6.68 21.53 -13.98
C LYS A 39 6.74 22.48 -12.78
N THR A 40 5.57 22.97 -12.36
CA THR A 40 5.32 23.15 -10.93
C THR A 40 5.79 21.85 -10.29
N GLU A 41 6.86 21.88 -9.49
CA GLU A 41 7.33 20.69 -8.78
C GLU A 41 6.20 20.22 -7.88
N VAL A 42 5.47 19.20 -8.34
CA VAL A 42 4.42 18.55 -7.55
C VAL A 42 5.07 18.11 -6.25
N SER A 43 4.53 18.55 -5.16
CA SER A 43 5.05 18.21 -3.83
C SER A 43 4.82 16.73 -3.51
N ASN A 44 5.62 16.18 -2.59
CA ASN A 44 5.44 14.81 -2.13
C ASN A 44 4.03 14.56 -1.57
N THR A 45 3.44 15.57 -0.94
CA THR A 45 2.08 15.52 -0.38
C THR A 45 1.00 15.51 -1.45
N GLU A 46 1.19 16.22 -2.56
CA GLU A 46 0.28 16.19 -3.71
C GLU A 46 0.31 14.81 -4.39
N TYR A 47 1.47 14.20 -4.57
CA TYR A 47 1.54 12.81 -5.07
C TYR A 47 0.81 11.83 -4.17
N LEU A 48 0.91 11.97 -2.86
CA LEU A 48 0.16 11.14 -1.93
C LEU A 48 -1.35 11.36 -2.08
N GLN A 49 -1.81 12.61 -2.20
CA GLN A 49 -3.24 12.87 -2.36
C GLN A 49 -3.77 12.28 -3.68
N MET A 50 -3.06 12.46 -4.80
CA MET A 50 -3.42 11.87 -6.09
C MET A 50 -3.51 10.33 -6.02
N PHE A 51 -2.56 9.68 -5.33
CA PHE A 51 -2.59 8.25 -5.09
C PHE A 51 -3.83 7.81 -4.31
N LEU A 52 -4.17 8.53 -3.22
CA LEU A 52 -5.34 8.21 -2.41
C LEU A 52 -6.65 8.39 -3.18
N ASP A 53 -6.73 9.42 -4.01
CA ASP A 53 -7.90 9.67 -4.87
C ASP A 53 -8.05 8.57 -5.94
N ALA A 54 -6.95 8.13 -6.55
CA ALA A 54 -6.94 6.99 -7.46
C ALA A 54 -7.41 5.70 -6.76
N LYS A 55 -6.88 5.40 -5.57
CA LYS A 55 -7.29 4.22 -4.79
C LYS A 55 -8.74 4.29 -4.29
N LYS A 56 -9.26 5.48 -4.06
CA LYS A 56 -10.68 5.69 -3.74
C LYS A 56 -11.58 5.35 -4.92
N ILE A 57 -11.23 5.78 -6.14
CA ILE A 57 -11.93 5.45 -7.38
C ILE A 57 -11.88 3.94 -7.65
N GLU A 58 -10.77 3.27 -7.32
CA GLU A 58 -10.63 1.81 -7.40
C GLU A 58 -11.51 1.04 -6.38
N GLY A 59 -12.25 1.73 -5.51
CA GLY A 59 -13.15 1.12 -4.53
C GLY A 59 -12.48 0.71 -3.22
N CYS A 60 -11.30 1.23 -2.89
CA CYS A 60 -10.68 0.98 -1.60
C CYS A 60 -11.52 1.56 -0.45
N SER A 61 -11.69 0.78 0.63
CA SER A 61 -12.39 1.24 1.83
C SER A 61 -11.65 2.40 2.50
N GLU A 62 -12.40 3.29 3.18
CA GLU A 62 -11.83 4.42 3.94
C GLU A 62 -10.73 3.97 4.93
N ARG A 63 -10.93 2.81 5.58
CA ARG A 63 -9.93 2.23 6.48
C ARG A 63 -8.63 1.87 5.74
N THR A 64 -8.72 1.37 4.51
CA THR A 64 -7.55 1.05 3.67
C THR A 64 -6.85 2.32 3.23
N LEU A 65 -7.61 3.34 2.81
CA LEU A 65 -7.07 4.65 2.42
C LEU A 65 -6.34 5.32 3.59
N GLN A 66 -6.91 5.27 4.79
CA GLN A 66 -6.26 5.80 5.99
C GLN A 66 -4.95 5.05 6.30
N TYR A 67 -4.91 3.74 6.09
CA TYR A 67 -3.70 2.94 6.29
C TYR A 67 -2.60 3.30 5.27
N TYR A 68 -2.96 3.52 4.01
CA TYR A 68 -2.04 4.04 2.99
C TYR A 68 -1.54 5.42 3.37
N ARG A 69 -2.45 6.34 3.71
CA ARG A 69 -2.12 7.71 4.11
C ARG A 69 -1.07 7.74 5.22
N VAL A 70 -1.37 7.14 6.36
CA VAL A 70 -0.47 7.14 7.52
C VAL A 70 0.89 6.53 7.19
N THR A 71 0.90 5.43 6.43
CA THR A 71 2.16 4.74 6.09
C THR A 71 3.04 5.59 5.18
N VAL A 72 2.45 6.20 4.15
CA VAL A 72 3.21 7.00 3.18
C VAL A 72 3.61 8.35 3.76
N GLU A 73 2.73 9.03 4.52
CA GLU A 73 3.08 10.26 5.25
C GLU A 73 4.30 10.04 6.16
N HIS A 74 4.31 8.93 6.90
CA HIS A 74 5.44 8.62 7.78
C HIS A 74 6.74 8.41 7.00
N LEU A 75 6.68 7.78 5.82
CA LEU A 75 7.83 7.66 4.93
C LEU A 75 8.30 9.05 4.46
N LEU A 76 7.37 9.87 3.95
CA LEU A 76 7.68 11.20 3.41
C LEU A 76 8.23 12.16 4.45
N CYS A 77 7.76 12.06 5.72
CA CYS A 77 8.31 12.82 6.84
C CYS A 77 9.72 12.35 7.25
N SER A 78 10.01 11.06 7.04
CA SER A 78 11.30 10.47 7.44
C SER A 78 12.40 10.68 6.40
N ILE A 79 12.03 10.90 5.13
CA ILE A 79 12.96 11.06 4.01
C ILE A 79 12.64 12.38 3.32
N SER A 80 13.58 13.33 3.37
CA SER A 80 13.40 14.67 2.77
C SER A 80 13.53 14.69 1.23
N THR A 81 13.94 13.58 0.62
CA THR A 81 14.10 13.46 -0.83
C THR A 81 12.74 13.44 -1.53
N SER A 82 12.63 14.09 -2.69
CA SER A 82 11.44 13.99 -3.55
C SER A 82 11.18 12.53 -3.94
N VAL A 83 9.91 12.10 -3.93
CA VAL A 83 9.50 10.72 -4.32
C VAL A 83 10.03 10.32 -5.70
N ARG A 84 10.20 11.27 -6.61
CA ARG A 84 10.77 11.03 -7.95
C ARG A 84 12.26 10.68 -7.94
N LYS A 85 12.99 11.07 -6.90
CA LYS A 85 14.43 10.86 -6.76
C LYS A 85 14.78 9.84 -5.68
N MET A 86 13.77 9.37 -4.94
CA MET A 86 13.93 8.43 -3.84
C MET A 86 14.48 7.09 -4.36
N ASN A 87 15.51 6.57 -3.71
CA ASN A 87 16.19 5.35 -4.13
C ASN A 87 15.90 4.15 -3.22
N THR A 88 16.26 2.96 -3.68
CA THR A 88 16.03 1.70 -2.96
C THR A 88 16.69 1.68 -1.58
N GLU A 89 17.88 2.28 -1.44
CA GLU A 89 18.65 2.23 -0.20
C GLU A 89 18.05 3.13 0.88
N GLU A 90 17.55 4.31 0.52
CA GLU A 90 16.83 5.19 1.44
C GLU A 90 15.61 4.47 2.04
N ILE A 91 14.85 3.73 1.21
CA ILE A 91 13.69 2.98 1.68
C ILE A 91 14.09 1.79 2.56
N ARG A 92 15.19 1.10 2.25
CA ARG A 92 15.72 0.04 3.12
C ARG A 92 16.14 0.58 4.47
N CYS A 93 16.86 1.71 4.49
CA CYS A 93 17.24 2.39 5.72
C CYS A 93 16.02 2.80 6.54
N TYR A 94 15.00 3.35 5.87
CA TYR A 94 13.72 3.68 6.52
C TYR A 94 13.06 2.45 7.17
N LEU A 95 12.87 1.36 6.43
CA LEU A 95 12.20 0.15 6.95
C LEU A 95 12.97 -0.47 8.13
N SER A 96 14.29 -0.53 8.04
CA SER A 96 15.14 -1.05 9.13
C SER A 96 15.15 -0.12 10.34
N GLY A 97 15.20 1.19 10.12
CA GLY A 97 15.11 2.22 11.16
C GLY A 97 13.76 2.20 11.86
N TYR A 98 12.68 2.10 11.10
CA TYR A 98 11.31 2.00 11.63
C TYR A 98 11.16 0.80 12.56
N GLN A 99 11.66 -0.38 12.15
CA GLN A 99 11.62 -1.59 12.97
C GLN A 99 12.36 -1.40 14.30
N ARG A 100 13.55 -0.81 14.25
CA ARG A 100 14.38 -0.60 15.43
C ARG A 100 13.79 0.41 16.41
N ILE A 101 13.26 1.53 15.91
CA ILE A 101 12.72 2.61 16.74
C ILE A 101 11.41 2.18 17.39
N ASN A 102 10.53 1.52 16.66
CA ASN A 102 9.19 1.15 17.14
C ASN A 102 9.13 -0.25 17.78
N GLY A 103 10.21 -1.01 17.79
CA GLY A 103 10.25 -2.37 18.32
C GLY A 103 9.25 -3.33 17.66
N CYS A 104 8.78 -3.03 16.43
CA CYS A 104 7.70 -3.76 15.81
C CYS A 104 8.15 -5.08 15.16
N GLY A 105 7.23 -6.04 15.07
CA GLY A 105 7.49 -7.34 14.47
C GLY A 105 7.67 -7.27 12.94
N LYS A 106 8.32 -8.29 12.39
CA LYS A 106 8.56 -8.42 10.93
C LYS A 106 7.27 -8.36 10.09
N VAL A 107 6.14 -8.84 10.61
CA VAL A 107 4.84 -8.78 9.94
C VAL A 107 4.40 -7.34 9.74
N THR A 108 4.55 -6.49 10.74
CA THR A 108 4.22 -5.06 10.66
C THR A 108 5.09 -4.35 9.62
N VAL A 109 6.39 -4.63 9.62
CA VAL A 109 7.32 -4.06 8.62
C VAL A 109 6.97 -4.52 7.20
N ASP A 110 6.58 -5.79 7.00
CA ASP A 110 6.13 -6.27 5.69
C ASP A 110 4.82 -5.61 5.23
N ASN A 111 3.90 -5.32 6.15
CA ASN A 111 2.70 -4.56 5.81
C ASN A 111 3.02 -3.12 5.38
N ILE A 112 3.91 -2.44 6.10
CA ILE A 112 4.41 -1.10 5.72
C ILE A 112 5.08 -1.16 4.34
N ARG A 113 5.97 -2.15 4.11
CA ARG A 113 6.61 -2.38 2.81
C ARG A 113 5.58 -2.54 1.69
N ARG A 114 4.49 -3.29 1.91
CA ARG A 114 3.41 -3.48 0.91
C ARG A 114 2.74 -2.17 0.56
N ASN A 115 2.40 -1.35 1.55
CA ASN A 115 1.75 -0.06 1.32
C ASN A 115 2.66 0.88 0.53
N ILE A 116 3.95 0.96 0.91
CA ILE A 116 4.95 1.74 0.18
C ILE A 116 5.12 1.20 -1.25
N SER A 117 5.14 -0.13 -1.41
CA SER A 117 5.21 -0.75 -2.73
C SER A 117 4.03 -0.38 -3.62
N SER A 118 2.80 -0.36 -3.06
CA SER A 118 1.61 0.06 -3.80
C SER A 118 1.70 1.51 -4.28
N PHE A 119 2.20 2.41 -3.42
CA PHE A 119 2.40 3.81 -3.77
C PHE A 119 3.42 3.99 -4.90
N PHE A 120 4.58 3.37 -4.79
CA PHE A 120 5.62 3.47 -5.83
C PHE A 120 5.28 2.72 -7.12
N SER A 121 4.46 1.65 -7.06
CA SER A 121 3.94 1.00 -8.26
C SER A 121 2.98 1.91 -8.99
N TRP A 122 2.09 2.59 -8.28
CA TRP A 122 1.19 3.58 -8.87
C TRP A 122 1.97 4.74 -9.50
N LEU A 123 3.02 5.27 -8.84
CA LEU A 123 3.87 6.32 -9.42
C LEU A 123 4.57 5.87 -10.72
N GLU A 124 4.93 4.59 -10.83
CA GLU A 124 5.52 4.00 -12.03
C GLU A 124 4.45 3.80 -13.13
N GLU A 125 3.25 3.34 -12.78
CA GLU A 125 2.11 3.13 -13.68
C GLU A 125 1.61 4.45 -14.29
N GLU A 126 1.66 5.54 -13.53
CA GLU A 126 1.30 6.91 -13.97
C GLU A 126 2.48 7.68 -14.61
N ASP A 127 3.58 7.02 -14.91
CA ASP A 127 4.78 7.61 -15.54
C ASP A 127 5.43 8.78 -14.75
N TYR A 128 5.12 8.92 -13.45
CA TYR A 128 5.78 9.91 -12.59
C TYR A 128 7.24 9.54 -12.29
N ILE A 129 7.53 8.24 -12.28
CA ILE A 129 8.88 7.67 -12.14
C ILE A 129 9.12 6.58 -13.19
N LEU A 130 10.32 6.50 -13.73
CA LEU A 130 10.67 5.48 -14.73
C LEU A 130 10.69 4.06 -14.17
N LYS A 131 11.03 3.92 -12.89
CA LYS A 131 11.19 2.62 -12.24
C LYS A 131 11.00 2.72 -10.75
N SER A 132 10.14 1.88 -10.20
CA SER A 132 9.89 1.82 -8.77
C SER A 132 11.14 1.37 -7.99
N PRO A 133 11.57 2.12 -6.96
CA PRO A 133 12.67 1.72 -6.08
C PRO A 133 12.34 0.47 -5.25
N MET A 134 11.05 0.11 -5.16
CA MET A 134 10.58 -1.05 -4.40
C MET A 134 10.84 -2.39 -5.11
N ARG A 135 11.14 -2.41 -6.40
CA ARG A 135 11.36 -3.66 -7.18
C ARG A 135 12.41 -4.59 -6.59
N ARG A 136 13.41 -4.04 -5.87
CA ARG A 136 14.50 -4.79 -5.24
C ARG A 136 14.27 -5.03 -3.74
N ILE A 137 13.10 -4.68 -3.20
CA ILE A 137 12.73 -4.88 -1.79
C ILE A 137 11.66 -5.97 -1.73
N HIS A 138 12.11 -7.20 -1.53
CA HIS A 138 11.26 -8.38 -1.51
C HIS A 138 10.51 -8.53 -0.18
N LYS A 139 9.50 -9.42 -0.20
CA LYS A 139 8.73 -9.79 0.98
C LYS A 139 9.63 -10.25 2.12
N ILE A 140 9.35 -9.73 3.31
CA ILE A 140 10.06 -10.13 4.53
C ILE A 140 9.57 -11.52 4.97
N LYS A 141 10.50 -12.46 5.07
CA LYS A 141 10.17 -13.81 5.56
C LYS A 141 9.85 -13.78 7.05
N THR A 142 8.65 -14.21 7.39
CA THR A 142 8.17 -14.38 8.76
C THR A 142 7.94 -15.86 9.03
N LYS A 143 8.23 -16.29 10.26
CA LYS A 143 7.83 -17.64 10.68
C LYS A 143 6.31 -17.68 10.78
N GLN A 144 5.70 -18.70 10.20
CA GLN A 144 4.30 -19.00 10.48
C GLN A 144 4.22 -19.49 11.93
N GLN A 145 3.46 -18.78 12.76
CA GLN A 145 3.07 -19.27 14.07
C GLN A 145 1.73 -20.00 13.90
N VAL A 146 1.71 -21.25 14.33
CA VAL A 146 0.44 -21.97 14.52
C VAL A 146 -0.26 -21.27 15.67
N LYS A 147 -1.45 -20.73 15.40
CA LYS A 147 -2.27 -20.14 16.47
C LYS A 147 -2.83 -21.30 17.31
N GLU A 148 -2.77 -21.15 18.62
CA GLU A 148 -3.44 -22.05 19.53
C GLU A 148 -4.95 -21.98 19.28
N ILE A 149 -5.56 -23.14 19.19
CA ILE A 149 -7.02 -23.29 19.08
C ILE A 149 -7.57 -23.38 20.51
N ILE A 150 -8.64 -22.66 20.76
CA ILE A 150 -9.34 -22.73 22.04
C ILE A 150 -9.93 -24.15 22.15
N SER A 151 -9.67 -24.86 23.27
CA SER A 151 -10.25 -26.20 23.50
C SER A 151 -11.73 -26.11 23.85
N ASP A 152 -12.45 -27.22 23.67
CA ASP A 152 -13.86 -27.30 23.99
C ASP A 152 -14.11 -27.02 25.48
N GLU A 153 -13.22 -27.51 26.38
CA GLU A 153 -13.30 -27.23 27.81
C GLU A 153 -13.14 -25.76 28.13
N ALA A 154 -12.26 -25.04 27.40
CA ALA A 154 -12.08 -23.59 27.56
C ALA A 154 -13.29 -22.79 27.07
N ILE A 155 -13.97 -23.29 26.03
CA ILE A 155 -15.24 -22.69 25.54
C ILE A 155 -16.34 -22.89 26.61
N GLU A 156 -16.49 -24.09 27.20
CA GLU A 156 -17.47 -24.31 28.28
C GLU A 156 -17.18 -23.40 29.48
N GLN A 157 -15.91 -23.28 29.90
CA GLN A 157 -15.55 -22.33 30.94
C GLN A 157 -15.91 -20.88 30.62
N LEU A 158 -15.75 -20.46 29.39
CA LEU A 158 -16.17 -19.10 28.94
C LEU A 158 -17.70 -18.94 29.06
N ARG A 159 -18.48 -19.95 28.66
CA ARG A 159 -19.94 -19.98 28.79
C ARG A 159 -20.40 -19.88 30.26
N ASP A 160 -19.81 -20.67 31.13
CA ASP A 160 -20.14 -20.70 32.56
C ASP A 160 -19.82 -19.37 33.26
N HIS A 161 -18.84 -18.62 32.77
CA HIS A 161 -18.47 -17.31 33.33
C HIS A 161 -19.25 -16.14 32.74
N CYS A 162 -20.16 -16.36 31.77
CA CYS A 162 -21.00 -15.31 31.24
C CYS A 162 -22.03 -14.85 32.27
N SER A 163 -21.97 -13.56 32.64
CA SER A 163 -22.90 -12.98 33.60
C SER A 163 -24.23 -12.53 32.96
N CYS A 164 -24.32 -12.47 31.65
CA CYS A 164 -25.52 -12.05 30.93
C CYS A 164 -25.76 -12.87 29.65
N SER A 165 -27.04 -13.01 29.30
CA SER A 165 -27.51 -13.77 28.12
C SER A 165 -26.96 -13.26 26.82
N ARG A 166 -26.68 -11.95 26.73
CA ARG A 166 -26.08 -11.32 25.52
C ARG A 166 -24.70 -11.88 25.23
N ASP A 167 -23.84 -11.96 26.26
CA ASP A 167 -22.45 -12.38 26.11
C ASP A 167 -22.37 -13.86 25.77
N LEU A 168 -23.26 -14.68 26.44
CA LEU A 168 -23.42 -16.08 26.11
C LEU A 168 -23.84 -16.28 24.65
N ALA A 169 -24.87 -15.57 24.19
CA ALA A 169 -25.34 -15.65 22.81
C ALA A 169 -24.28 -15.24 21.79
N MET A 170 -23.42 -14.25 22.09
CA MET A 170 -22.30 -13.85 21.23
C MET A 170 -21.26 -14.95 21.12
N ILE A 171 -20.89 -15.60 22.24
CA ILE A 171 -19.94 -16.73 22.24
C ILE A 171 -20.49 -17.88 21.42
N ASP A 172 -21.75 -18.25 21.65
CA ASP A 172 -22.41 -19.38 20.97
C ASP A 172 -22.51 -19.11 19.46
N LEU A 173 -22.89 -17.88 19.06
CA LEU A 173 -23.00 -17.52 17.65
C LEU A 173 -21.62 -17.53 16.96
N LEU A 174 -20.59 -16.96 17.59
CA LEU A 174 -19.22 -16.97 17.04
C LEU A 174 -18.67 -18.38 16.91
N TYR A 175 -18.90 -19.23 17.92
CA TYR A 175 -18.40 -20.60 17.94
C TYR A 175 -19.11 -21.48 16.90
N SER A 176 -20.45 -21.39 16.82
CA SER A 176 -21.25 -22.23 15.92
C SER A 176 -21.14 -21.84 14.44
N THR A 177 -21.00 -20.54 14.15
CA THR A 177 -21.00 -20.02 12.76
C THR A 177 -19.63 -19.71 12.20
N GLY A 178 -18.65 -19.43 13.08
CA GLY A 178 -17.32 -18.99 12.66
C GLY A 178 -17.28 -17.60 12.01
N ILE A 179 -18.34 -16.78 12.15
CA ILE A 179 -18.38 -15.40 11.63
C ILE A 179 -17.31 -14.52 12.29
N ARG A 180 -16.89 -13.47 11.57
CA ARG A 180 -15.93 -12.52 12.13
C ARG A 180 -16.61 -11.58 13.12
N VAL A 181 -15.85 -11.10 14.11
CA VAL A 181 -16.36 -10.11 15.09
C VAL A 181 -16.97 -8.88 14.40
N GLY A 182 -16.38 -8.42 13.29
CA GLY A 182 -16.94 -7.30 12.53
C GLY A 182 -18.28 -7.60 11.85
N GLU A 183 -18.53 -8.85 11.48
CA GLU A 183 -19.80 -9.33 10.92
C GLU A 183 -20.84 -9.44 12.04
N LEU A 184 -20.45 -9.99 13.19
CA LEU A 184 -21.31 -10.05 14.38
C LEU A 184 -21.81 -8.68 14.85
N VAL A 185 -20.92 -7.67 14.90
CA VAL A 185 -21.28 -6.31 15.37
C VAL A 185 -22.27 -5.62 14.45
N ASN A 186 -22.30 -5.96 13.15
CA ASN A 186 -23.20 -5.40 12.17
C ASN A 186 -24.45 -6.26 11.92
N LEU A 187 -24.58 -7.39 12.61
CA LEU A 187 -25.73 -8.28 12.45
C LEU A 187 -26.98 -7.67 13.05
N ASN A 188 -28.08 -7.64 12.28
CA ASN A 188 -29.39 -7.21 12.73
C ASN A 188 -30.33 -8.40 12.91
N ILE A 189 -31.43 -8.20 13.65
CA ILE A 189 -32.45 -9.24 13.88
C ILE A 189 -33.05 -9.71 12.53
N ALA A 190 -33.20 -8.82 11.57
CA ALA A 190 -33.71 -9.13 10.24
C ALA A 190 -32.81 -10.06 9.43
N ASP A 191 -31.51 -10.13 9.77
CA ASP A 191 -30.52 -10.97 9.10
C ASP A 191 -30.51 -12.41 9.67
N VAL A 192 -31.34 -12.70 10.72
CA VAL A 192 -31.41 -14.00 11.39
C VAL A 192 -32.74 -14.67 11.10
N ASN A 193 -32.70 -15.84 10.48
CA ASN A 193 -33.84 -16.71 10.31
C ASN A 193 -33.85 -17.75 11.43
N PHE A 194 -34.67 -17.54 12.46
CA PHE A 194 -34.78 -18.44 13.62
C PHE A 194 -35.42 -19.80 13.28
N GLU A 195 -36.27 -19.86 12.26
CA GLU A 195 -36.92 -21.12 11.84
C GLU A 195 -35.93 -22.02 11.09
N ALA A 196 -35.20 -21.45 10.13
CA ALA A 196 -34.18 -22.15 9.36
C ALA A 196 -32.86 -22.30 10.14
N ARG A 197 -32.66 -21.59 11.26
CA ARG A 197 -31.41 -21.50 12.04
C ARG A 197 -30.22 -21.00 11.22
N GLU A 198 -30.46 -20.00 10.40
CA GLU A 198 -29.48 -19.40 9.51
C GLU A 198 -29.34 -17.91 9.78
N CYS A 199 -28.16 -17.35 9.52
CA CYS A 199 -27.95 -15.91 9.49
C CYS A 199 -27.20 -15.51 8.22
N VAL A 200 -27.59 -14.36 7.65
CA VAL A 200 -26.90 -13.77 6.50
C VAL A 200 -25.96 -12.71 7.00
N VAL A 201 -24.68 -12.84 6.66
CA VAL A 201 -23.66 -11.85 7.03
C VAL A 201 -22.95 -11.32 5.79
N PHE A 202 -22.68 -10.03 5.79
CA PHE A 202 -21.94 -9.39 4.70
C PHE A 202 -20.45 -9.31 5.07
N GLY A 203 -19.63 -10.07 4.36
CA GLY A 203 -18.19 -10.09 4.53
C GLY A 203 -17.49 -8.93 3.84
N LYS A 204 -16.17 -8.88 3.99
CA LYS A 204 -15.33 -7.90 3.33
C LYS A 204 -15.38 -8.13 1.80
N GLY A 205 -15.92 -7.15 1.06
CA GLY A 205 -16.02 -7.18 -0.41
C GLY A 205 -17.34 -7.71 -0.93
N ASP A 206 -18.45 -7.50 -0.20
CA ASP A 206 -19.82 -7.87 -0.58
C ASP A 206 -20.01 -9.36 -0.98
N LYS A 207 -19.26 -10.23 -0.31
CA LYS A 207 -19.34 -11.68 -0.49
C LYS A 207 -19.86 -12.34 0.76
#